data_a1369a903494f3555ce92ef4882d6d28
#
_entry.id   a1369a903494f3555ce92ef4882d6d28
#
_cell.length_a   1.000
_cell.length_b   1.000
_cell.length_c   1.000
_cell.angle_alpha   90.00
_cell.angle_beta   90.00
_cell.angle_gamma   90.00
#
_symmetry.space_group_name_H-M   'P 1'
#
loop_
_entity.id
_entity.type
_entity.pdbx_description
1 polymer ?
#
loop_
_entity_poly.entity_id
_entity_poly.type
_entity_poly.pdbx_seq_one_letter_code
_entity_poly.pdbx_strand_id
1 'polypeptide(L)'
;KLRDIHGLPYYKAIDACVQSVMASFNSWNGEKMHGNKDLLENVLRDQMGFNGLVVGDWNGHGQVPGCTKSDCPQSLNAGVDIFMVPDDWKELYTNTLNSVQNEEITISRLDDAVRRVLTVKYRLGLLSGRIPHDYEHNYIGNENHKKIARQAVRESIVLLKNNNQTLPIKSNKHILVVGSASQNISSQMGGWTITWQGRGNLNSDFPNTLSIYEAIEQKAKSINGSVEYSEDGTFKRKPDVVIFVYGEEPYAEGDGDRKNIFFMHHNKSFINSMQKINDQGIPSVSLFISGRPLVVNQELNLSDAFVQLWLPGTAVEGIGDVIFTNVDNKLEHDFVGKLSYSWPKLSTQADLNFRDNNYDPLFEYGYGLSYKDDIFIASLLEEDKSSKLDEITIFVGSAYPSYG
;
A
#
# COMPACT_ATOMS: atom_id res chain seq x y z
N LYS A 1 9.21 20.57 -11.60
CA LYS A 1 8.84 19.33 -10.89
C LYS A 1 7.32 19.15 -10.77
N LEU A 2 6.55 20.15 -10.24
CA LEU A 2 5.09 19.99 -10.09
C LEU A 2 4.42 19.56 -11.39
N ARG A 3 4.62 20.31 -12.49
CA ARG A 3 4.04 20.02 -13.80
C ARG A 3 4.51 18.69 -14.38
N ASP A 4 5.82 18.43 -14.34
CA ASP A 4 6.46 17.37 -15.14
C ASP A 4 6.48 16.01 -14.42
N ILE A 5 6.23 15.97 -13.11
CA ILE A 5 6.17 14.75 -12.29
C ILE A 5 4.75 14.55 -11.76
N HIS A 6 4.28 15.45 -10.90
CA HIS A 6 3.01 15.28 -10.20
C HIS A 6 1.79 15.64 -11.07
N GLY A 7 1.93 16.62 -11.97
CA GLY A 7 0.88 17.04 -12.91
C GLY A 7 0.75 16.15 -14.14
N LEU A 8 1.80 15.43 -14.52
CA LEU A 8 1.81 14.64 -15.75
C LEU A 8 0.66 13.62 -15.87
N PRO A 9 0.30 12.85 -14.83
CA PRO A 9 -0.82 11.92 -14.91
C PRO A 9 -2.17 12.59 -15.18
N TYR A 10 -2.36 13.83 -14.74
CA TYR A 10 -3.62 14.56 -14.95
C TYR A 10 -3.89 14.83 -16.42
N TYR A 11 -2.88 15.21 -17.21
CA TYR A 11 -3.06 15.41 -18.66
C TYR A 11 -3.60 14.15 -19.33
N LYS A 12 -3.03 12.99 -18.99
CA LYS A 12 -3.49 11.71 -19.55
C LYS A 12 -4.88 11.30 -19.06
N ALA A 13 -5.20 11.57 -17.80
CA ALA A 13 -6.54 11.32 -17.27
C ALA A 13 -7.59 12.22 -17.94
N ILE A 14 -7.26 13.48 -18.20
CA ILE A 14 -8.14 14.43 -18.91
C ILE A 14 -8.33 14.01 -20.38
N ASP A 15 -7.25 13.63 -21.06
CA ASP A 15 -7.31 13.06 -22.43
C ASP A 15 -8.20 11.81 -22.48
N ALA A 16 -8.21 11.01 -21.41
CA ALA A 16 -9.08 9.84 -21.24
C ALA A 16 -10.50 10.19 -20.76
N CYS A 17 -10.87 11.46 -20.75
CA CYS A 17 -12.20 11.96 -20.37
C CYS A 17 -12.60 11.70 -18.91
N VAL A 18 -11.67 11.80 -17.95
CA VAL A 18 -12.01 11.75 -16.53
C VAL A 18 -13.08 12.79 -16.17
N GLN A 19 -14.09 12.38 -15.39
CA GLN A 19 -15.26 13.23 -15.10
C GLN A 19 -15.20 13.92 -13.73
N SER A 20 -14.35 13.45 -12.84
CA SER A 20 -14.18 14.04 -11.50
C SER A 20 -12.72 14.02 -11.07
N VAL A 21 -12.33 15.06 -10.33
CA VAL A 21 -11.03 15.18 -9.67
C VAL A 21 -11.29 15.52 -8.19
N MET A 22 -10.57 14.87 -7.27
CA MET A 22 -10.67 15.17 -5.85
C MET A 22 -9.55 16.14 -5.45
N ALA A 23 -9.92 17.22 -4.78
CA ALA A 23 -8.97 18.05 -4.06
C ALA A 23 -8.53 17.28 -2.80
N SER A 24 -7.24 17.12 -2.58
CA SER A 24 -6.68 16.35 -1.47
C SER A 24 -6.27 17.23 -0.28
N PHE A 25 -5.87 16.60 0.83
CA PHE A 25 -5.45 17.31 2.05
C PHE A 25 -4.11 18.04 1.94
N ASN A 26 -3.34 17.82 0.91
CA ASN A 26 -2.04 18.43 0.75
C ASN A 26 -2.11 19.97 0.59
N SER A 27 -0.95 20.58 0.69
CA SER A 27 -0.75 22.02 0.45
C SER A 27 0.30 22.22 -0.65
N TRP A 28 0.17 23.31 -1.37
CA TRP A 28 1.19 23.79 -2.28
C TRP A 28 1.66 25.19 -1.82
N ASN A 29 2.97 25.30 -1.53
CA ASN A 29 3.56 26.54 -0.99
C ASN A 29 2.82 27.10 0.24
N GLY A 30 2.29 26.23 1.12
CA GLY A 30 1.56 26.60 2.31
C GLY A 30 0.06 26.82 2.11
N GLU A 31 -0.44 26.88 0.88
CA GLU A 31 -1.86 27.04 0.57
C GLU A 31 -2.54 25.68 0.44
N LYS A 32 -3.60 25.45 1.23
CA LYS A 32 -4.39 24.20 1.19
C LYS A 32 -5.09 24.03 -0.15
N MET A 33 -5.05 22.80 -0.70
CA MET A 33 -5.59 22.51 -2.02
C MET A 33 -7.06 22.89 -2.17
N HIS A 34 -7.88 22.70 -1.14
CA HIS A 34 -9.30 23.06 -1.17
C HIS A 34 -9.56 24.57 -1.28
N GLY A 35 -8.57 25.42 -1.00
CA GLY A 35 -8.63 26.87 -1.18
C GLY A 35 -7.78 27.40 -2.33
N ASN A 36 -7.01 26.54 -2.99
CA ASN A 36 -6.04 26.94 -4.00
C ASN A 36 -6.70 27.17 -5.36
N LYS A 37 -7.22 28.40 -5.55
CA LYS A 37 -7.88 28.79 -6.80
C LYS A 37 -6.95 28.69 -8.01
N ASP A 38 -5.66 29.00 -7.86
CA ASP A 38 -4.72 28.95 -8.99
C ASP A 38 -4.58 27.52 -9.53
N LEU A 39 -4.41 26.53 -8.65
CA LEU A 39 -4.27 25.15 -9.10
C LEU A 39 -5.58 24.52 -9.57
N LEU A 40 -6.72 24.86 -8.94
CA LEU A 40 -8.02 24.27 -9.27
C LEU A 40 -8.68 24.92 -10.50
N GLU A 41 -8.57 26.25 -10.66
CA GLU A 41 -9.15 26.95 -11.80
C GLU A 41 -8.13 27.17 -12.91
N ASN A 42 -7.07 28.00 -12.67
CA ASN A 42 -6.18 28.41 -13.75
C ASN A 42 -5.38 27.23 -14.31
N VAL A 43 -4.90 26.31 -13.46
CA VAL A 43 -4.09 25.17 -13.93
C VAL A 43 -4.97 24.00 -14.37
N LEU A 44 -5.79 23.45 -13.48
CA LEU A 44 -6.56 22.23 -13.78
C LEU A 44 -7.61 22.49 -14.87
N ARG A 45 -8.40 23.59 -14.75
CA ARG A 45 -9.49 23.85 -15.69
C ARG A 45 -9.00 24.55 -16.96
N ASP A 46 -8.33 25.70 -16.81
CA ASP A 46 -7.99 26.53 -17.98
C ASP A 46 -6.81 25.96 -18.77
N GLN A 47 -5.69 25.62 -18.11
CA GLN A 47 -4.49 25.18 -18.81
C GLN A 47 -4.55 23.70 -19.22
N MET A 48 -5.09 22.80 -18.36
CA MET A 48 -5.18 21.38 -18.66
C MET A 48 -6.50 21.01 -19.38
N GLY A 49 -7.49 21.91 -19.43
CA GLY A 49 -8.74 21.71 -20.13
C GLY A 49 -9.75 20.78 -19.41
N PHE A 50 -9.65 20.64 -18.08
CA PHE A 50 -10.58 19.82 -17.31
C PHE A 50 -11.97 20.45 -17.24
N ASN A 51 -12.97 19.75 -17.75
CA ASN A 51 -14.36 20.22 -17.81
C ASN A 51 -15.33 19.41 -16.91
N GLY A 52 -14.81 18.53 -16.07
CA GLY A 52 -15.57 17.78 -15.08
C GLY A 52 -15.82 18.56 -13.79
N LEU A 53 -16.22 17.84 -12.74
CA LEU A 53 -16.43 18.39 -11.40
C LEU A 53 -15.21 18.17 -10.49
N VAL A 54 -15.01 19.08 -9.54
CA VAL A 54 -14.07 18.93 -8.44
C VAL A 54 -14.82 18.58 -7.16
N VAL A 55 -14.50 17.46 -6.55
CA VAL A 55 -15.01 17.04 -5.24
C VAL A 55 -13.97 17.30 -4.16
N GLY A 56 -14.38 17.79 -2.99
CA GLY A 56 -13.51 17.91 -1.83
C GLY A 56 -13.24 16.57 -1.17
N ASP A 57 -12.18 16.50 -0.37
CA ASP A 57 -11.88 15.37 0.49
C ASP A 57 -12.62 15.52 1.84
N TRP A 58 -12.60 14.51 2.68
CA TRP A 58 -13.33 14.41 3.95
C TRP A 58 -13.09 15.60 4.88
N ASN A 59 -14.07 16.52 5.01
CA ASN A 59 -13.94 17.79 5.74
C ASN A 59 -12.74 18.68 5.32
N GLY A 60 -12.15 18.44 4.15
CA GLY A 60 -10.93 19.12 3.70
C GLY A 60 -11.06 20.62 3.53
N HIS A 61 -12.26 21.11 3.20
CA HIS A 61 -12.59 22.55 3.16
C HIS A 61 -12.36 23.22 4.52
N GLY A 62 -12.61 22.50 5.63
CA GLY A 62 -12.39 23.04 6.97
C GLY A 62 -10.92 23.28 7.35
N GLN A 63 -9.97 22.83 6.51
CA GLN A 63 -8.54 23.09 6.68
C GLN A 63 -8.06 24.37 5.98
N VAL A 64 -8.90 25.00 5.20
CA VAL A 64 -8.59 26.28 4.54
C VAL A 64 -8.58 27.38 5.63
N PRO A 65 -7.56 28.26 5.67
CA PRO A 65 -7.51 29.33 6.64
C PRO A 65 -8.79 30.20 6.64
N GLY A 66 -9.39 30.39 7.80
CA GLY A 66 -10.64 31.12 7.98
C GLY A 66 -11.92 30.30 7.75
N CYS A 67 -11.78 28.99 7.40
CA CYS A 67 -12.92 28.09 7.26
C CYS A 67 -13.13 27.22 8.50
N THR A 68 -14.33 26.64 8.58
CA THR A 68 -14.68 25.53 9.48
C THR A 68 -15.29 24.38 8.67
N LYS A 69 -15.59 23.27 9.32
CA LYS A 69 -16.26 22.12 8.66
C LYS A 69 -17.67 22.47 8.16
N SER A 70 -18.31 23.45 8.82
CA SER A 70 -19.67 23.88 8.52
C SER A 70 -19.74 25.23 7.79
N ASP A 71 -18.62 25.89 7.50
CA ASP A 71 -18.62 27.17 6.79
C ASP A 71 -17.30 27.37 6.02
N CYS A 72 -17.39 27.47 4.69
CA CYS A 72 -16.19 27.67 3.84
C CYS A 72 -16.58 28.19 2.42
N PRO A 73 -16.99 29.42 2.26
CA PRO A 73 -17.23 30.03 0.95
C PRO A 73 -15.95 30.05 0.08
N GLN A 74 -14.76 30.11 0.70
CA GLN A 74 -13.46 30.16 0.03
C GLN A 74 -13.24 28.91 -0.85
N SER A 75 -13.62 27.71 -0.39
CA SER A 75 -13.44 26.48 -1.17
C SER A 75 -14.33 26.45 -2.41
N LEU A 76 -15.59 26.88 -2.30
CA LEU A 76 -16.47 26.97 -3.47
C LEU A 76 -15.89 27.98 -4.49
N ASN A 77 -15.45 29.15 -4.00
CA ASN A 77 -14.85 30.22 -4.82
C ASN A 77 -13.50 29.81 -5.43
N ALA A 78 -12.80 28.83 -4.82
CA ALA A 78 -11.55 28.27 -5.35
C ALA A 78 -11.76 27.20 -6.43
N GLY A 79 -13.01 26.73 -6.64
CA GLY A 79 -13.32 25.78 -7.69
C GLY A 79 -13.79 24.40 -7.23
N VAL A 80 -13.99 24.17 -5.92
CA VAL A 80 -14.62 22.95 -5.43
C VAL A 80 -16.12 22.99 -5.74
N ASP A 81 -16.65 21.94 -6.37
CA ASP A 81 -18.05 21.86 -6.80
C ASP A 81 -18.93 21.03 -5.85
N ILE A 82 -18.31 20.06 -5.18
CA ILE A 82 -18.99 19.19 -4.21
C ILE A 82 -18.15 19.13 -2.94
N PHE A 83 -18.75 19.42 -1.79
CA PHE A 83 -18.14 19.22 -0.49
C PHE A 83 -18.32 17.75 -0.03
N MET A 84 -17.26 17.15 0.51
CA MET A 84 -17.35 15.90 1.26
C MET A 84 -17.45 16.23 2.75
N VAL A 85 -18.67 16.27 3.27
CA VAL A 85 -18.96 16.66 4.65
C VAL A 85 -19.91 15.63 5.27
N PRO A 86 -19.38 14.70 6.09
CA PRO A 86 -20.18 13.57 6.60
C PRO A 86 -21.17 13.97 7.68
N ASP A 87 -20.82 14.89 8.58
CA ASP A 87 -21.58 15.18 9.80
C ASP A 87 -22.26 16.55 9.77
N ASP A 88 -21.52 17.61 9.44
CA ASP A 88 -21.96 19.01 9.55
C ASP A 88 -22.67 19.54 8.29
N TRP A 89 -23.17 18.65 7.42
CA TRP A 89 -23.71 19.01 6.12
C TRP A 89 -24.94 19.95 6.17
N LYS A 90 -25.78 19.84 7.22
CA LYS A 90 -26.96 20.70 7.35
C LYS A 90 -26.58 22.15 7.66
N GLU A 91 -25.59 22.31 8.54
CA GLU A 91 -25.07 23.63 8.90
C GLU A 91 -24.30 24.24 7.73
N LEU A 92 -23.44 23.44 7.07
CA LEU A 92 -22.73 23.85 5.85
C LEU A 92 -23.72 24.33 4.76
N TYR A 93 -24.82 23.60 4.55
CA TYR A 93 -25.84 24.00 3.59
C TYR A 93 -26.42 25.36 3.95
N THR A 94 -26.79 25.58 5.22
CA THR A 94 -27.37 26.85 5.68
C THR A 94 -26.38 28.01 5.54
N ASN A 95 -25.13 27.81 5.95
CA ASN A 95 -24.08 28.82 5.85
C ASN A 95 -23.72 29.14 4.39
N THR A 96 -23.64 28.12 3.53
CA THR A 96 -23.42 28.34 2.09
C THR A 96 -24.58 29.14 1.46
N LEU A 97 -25.83 28.83 1.84
CA LEU A 97 -26.99 29.59 1.37
C LEU A 97 -26.90 31.07 1.80
N ASN A 98 -26.53 31.34 3.05
CA ASN A 98 -26.32 32.69 3.57
C ASN A 98 -25.18 33.40 2.81
N SER A 99 -24.07 32.71 2.55
CA SER A 99 -22.94 33.28 1.78
C SER A 99 -23.33 33.64 0.33
N VAL A 100 -24.24 32.87 -0.28
CA VAL A 100 -24.80 33.23 -1.59
C VAL A 100 -25.73 34.46 -1.48
N GLN A 101 -26.56 34.51 -0.46
CA GLN A 101 -27.47 35.66 -0.24
C GLN A 101 -26.72 36.96 0.09
N ASN A 102 -25.56 36.85 0.75
CA ASN A 102 -24.67 37.95 1.08
C ASN A 102 -23.68 38.31 -0.03
N GLU A 103 -23.79 37.65 -1.21
CA GLU A 103 -22.90 37.85 -2.36
C GLU A 103 -21.41 37.45 -2.13
N GLU A 104 -21.11 36.75 -1.03
CA GLU A 104 -19.77 36.16 -0.80
C GLU A 104 -19.45 35.05 -1.81
N ILE A 105 -20.50 34.34 -2.24
CA ILE A 105 -20.48 33.40 -3.35
C ILE A 105 -21.41 33.93 -4.44
N THR A 106 -20.86 34.14 -5.64
CA THR A 106 -21.70 34.62 -6.74
C THR A 106 -22.63 33.54 -7.26
N ILE A 107 -23.84 33.91 -7.69
CA ILE A 107 -24.77 32.98 -8.36
C ILE A 107 -24.11 32.31 -9.56
N SER A 108 -23.29 33.03 -10.33
CA SER A 108 -22.57 32.50 -11.46
C SER A 108 -21.64 31.34 -11.04
N ARG A 109 -20.95 31.45 -9.91
CA ARG A 109 -20.07 30.35 -9.39
C ARG A 109 -20.90 29.15 -8.91
N LEU A 110 -22.00 29.40 -8.24
CA LEU A 110 -22.92 28.34 -7.82
C LEU A 110 -23.51 27.60 -9.04
N ASP A 111 -23.99 28.35 -10.04
CA ASP A 111 -24.54 27.79 -11.28
C ASP A 111 -23.49 26.97 -12.06
N ASP A 112 -22.22 27.41 -12.05
CA ASP A 112 -21.15 26.61 -12.66
C ASP A 112 -20.93 25.28 -11.95
N ALA A 113 -20.87 25.26 -10.62
CA ALA A 113 -20.75 24.02 -9.83
C ALA A 113 -21.94 23.08 -10.12
N VAL A 114 -23.16 23.59 -10.04
CA VAL A 114 -24.38 22.80 -10.32
C VAL A 114 -24.36 22.24 -11.75
N ARG A 115 -24.02 23.07 -12.73
CA ARG A 115 -23.93 22.66 -14.15
C ARG A 115 -22.92 21.52 -14.33
N ARG A 116 -21.74 21.59 -13.70
CA ARG A 116 -20.73 20.52 -13.77
C ARG A 116 -21.25 19.21 -13.19
N VAL A 117 -21.84 19.24 -12.00
CA VAL A 117 -22.45 18.08 -11.37
C VAL A 117 -23.55 17.45 -12.23
N LEU A 118 -24.47 18.28 -12.73
CA LEU A 118 -25.57 17.82 -13.57
C LEU A 118 -25.05 17.28 -14.93
N THR A 119 -24.01 17.88 -15.49
CA THR A 119 -23.40 17.41 -16.74
C THR A 119 -22.82 16.01 -16.57
N VAL A 120 -22.09 15.75 -15.47
CA VAL A 120 -21.57 14.40 -15.19
C VAL A 120 -22.70 13.40 -15.00
N LYS A 121 -23.73 13.75 -14.23
CA LYS A 121 -24.91 12.89 -14.05
C LYS A 121 -25.63 12.61 -15.36
N TYR A 122 -25.76 13.61 -16.23
CA TYR A 122 -26.38 13.44 -17.56
C TYR A 122 -25.56 12.50 -18.43
N ARG A 123 -24.24 12.71 -18.52
CA ARG A 123 -23.34 11.84 -19.30
C ARG A 123 -23.39 10.38 -18.84
N LEU A 124 -23.57 10.14 -17.56
CA LEU A 124 -23.74 8.80 -16.99
C LEU A 124 -25.14 8.21 -17.22
N GLY A 125 -26.08 8.98 -17.78
CA GLY A 125 -27.45 8.54 -18.00
C GLY A 125 -28.33 8.52 -16.74
N LEU A 126 -27.85 9.04 -15.61
CA LEU A 126 -28.59 9.04 -14.34
C LEU A 126 -29.87 9.87 -14.41
N LEU A 127 -29.89 10.95 -15.22
CA LEU A 127 -31.07 11.79 -15.42
C LEU A 127 -32.09 11.15 -16.38
N SER A 128 -31.72 10.09 -17.10
CA SER A 128 -32.57 9.32 -18.01
C SER A 128 -33.07 8.02 -17.39
N GLY A 129 -32.91 7.85 -16.07
CA GLY A 129 -33.38 6.66 -15.35
C GLY A 129 -32.46 5.44 -15.44
N ARG A 130 -31.23 5.60 -15.94
CA ARG A 130 -30.23 4.52 -15.89
C ARG A 130 -29.94 4.12 -14.46
N ILE A 131 -30.11 2.84 -14.14
CA ILE A 131 -29.82 2.28 -12.83
C ILE A 131 -28.43 1.63 -12.88
N PRO A 132 -27.49 1.99 -11.97
CA PRO A 132 -26.13 1.43 -11.97
C PRO A 132 -26.07 -0.10 -11.77
N HIS A 133 -27.15 -0.74 -11.31
CA HIS A 133 -27.20 -2.15 -10.94
C HIS A 133 -27.61 -3.12 -12.05
N ASP A 134 -27.88 -2.64 -13.27
CA ASP A 134 -28.31 -3.50 -14.41
C ASP A 134 -27.15 -4.27 -15.07
N TYR A 135 -26.05 -4.47 -14.37
CA TYR A 135 -24.92 -5.26 -14.88
C TYR A 135 -24.88 -6.64 -14.21
N GLU A 136 -24.68 -7.67 -15.04
CA GLU A 136 -24.35 -8.98 -14.51
C GLU A 136 -23.04 -8.93 -13.72
N HIS A 137 -23.10 -9.24 -12.43
CA HIS A 137 -21.95 -9.21 -11.52
C HIS A 137 -21.00 -10.40 -11.67
N ASN A 138 -21.22 -11.27 -12.65
CA ASN A 138 -20.47 -12.52 -12.87
C ASN A 138 -18.99 -12.31 -13.28
N TYR A 139 -18.59 -11.06 -13.51
CA TYR A 139 -17.21 -10.75 -13.92
C TYR A 139 -16.25 -10.55 -12.76
N ILE A 140 -16.73 -10.09 -11.60
CA ILE A 140 -15.87 -9.76 -10.46
C ILE A 140 -15.32 -11.04 -9.85
N GLY A 141 -13.99 -11.14 -9.77
CA GLY A 141 -13.32 -12.29 -9.18
C GLY A 141 -13.44 -13.59 -9.99
N ASN A 142 -13.76 -13.52 -11.29
CA ASN A 142 -13.77 -14.68 -12.15
C ASN A 142 -12.37 -15.28 -12.33
N GLU A 143 -12.27 -16.48 -12.90
CA GLU A 143 -11.01 -17.20 -13.06
C GLU A 143 -9.93 -16.42 -13.86
N ASN A 144 -10.32 -15.58 -14.81
CA ASN A 144 -9.38 -14.75 -15.55
C ASN A 144 -8.82 -13.64 -14.66
N HIS A 145 -9.64 -13.00 -13.82
CA HIS A 145 -9.19 -12.00 -12.86
C HIS A 145 -8.23 -12.63 -11.83
N LYS A 146 -8.55 -13.84 -11.33
CA LYS A 146 -7.66 -14.57 -10.41
C LYS A 146 -6.31 -14.91 -11.05
N LYS A 147 -6.31 -15.34 -12.32
CA LYS A 147 -5.06 -15.61 -13.06
C LYS A 147 -4.20 -14.36 -13.20
N ILE A 148 -4.80 -13.22 -13.54
CA ILE A 148 -4.10 -11.93 -13.65
C ILE A 148 -3.56 -11.51 -12.29
N ALA A 149 -4.36 -11.60 -11.21
CA ALA A 149 -3.92 -11.27 -9.87
C ALA A 149 -2.74 -12.16 -9.41
N ARG A 150 -2.81 -13.47 -9.65
CA ARG A 150 -1.73 -14.41 -9.36
C ARG A 150 -0.46 -14.11 -10.16
N GLN A 151 -0.60 -13.73 -11.43
CA GLN A 151 0.52 -13.27 -12.24
C GLN A 151 1.12 -11.97 -11.67
N ALA A 152 0.29 -11.01 -11.28
CA ALA A 152 0.75 -9.76 -10.68
C ALA A 152 1.56 -10.01 -9.40
N VAL A 153 1.17 -10.96 -8.55
CA VAL A 153 1.95 -11.36 -7.37
C VAL A 153 3.30 -11.92 -7.79
N ARG A 154 3.35 -12.88 -8.74
CA ARG A 154 4.63 -13.45 -9.22
C ARG A 154 5.59 -12.39 -9.76
N GLU A 155 5.07 -11.37 -10.42
CA GLU A 155 5.87 -10.34 -11.09
C GLU A 155 6.22 -9.15 -10.18
N SER A 156 5.55 -9.01 -9.04
CA SER A 156 5.78 -7.89 -8.11
C SER A 156 6.70 -8.22 -6.94
N ILE A 157 6.74 -9.47 -6.48
CA ILE A 157 7.61 -9.87 -5.38
C ILE A 157 9.09 -9.79 -5.77
N VAL A 158 9.93 -9.32 -4.83
CA VAL A 158 11.34 -9.01 -5.13
C VAL A 158 12.27 -9.86 -4.28
N LEU A 159 13.17 -10.60 -4.93
CA LEU A 159 14.23 -11.33 -4.25
C LEU A 159 15.38 -10.37 -3.92
N LEU A 160 15.58 -10.07 -2.63
CA LEU A 160 16.64 -9.17 -2.17
C LEU A 160 17.93 -9.91 -1.82
N LYS A 161 17.82 -11.18 -1.37
CA LYS A 161 18.95 -12.03 -0.97
C LYS A 161 18.62 -13.48 -1.25
N ASN A 162 19.62 -14.25 -1.73
CA ASN A 162 19.51 -15.71 -1.91
C ASN A 162 20.87 -16.38 -1.71
N ASN A 163 21.46 -16.23 -0.54
CA ASN A 163 22.71 -16.87 -0.20
C ASN A 163 22.54 -18.40 -0.19
N ASN A 164 23.61 -19.10 -0.52
CA ASN A 164 23.66 -20.57 -0.54
C ASN A 164 22.61 -21.23 -1.47
N GLN A 165 21.99 -20.49 -2.38
CA GLN A 165 20.93 -20.98 -3.26
C GLN A 165 19.80 -21.67 -2.48
N THR A 166 19.39 -21.07 -1.35
CA THR A 166 18.33 -21.58 -0.47
C THR A 166 16.98 -21.65 -1.17
N LEU A 167 16.69 -20.70 -2.05
CA LEU A 167 15.59 -20.73 -3.01
C LEU A 167 16.09 -21.15 -4.41
N PRO A 168 15.28 -21.84 -5.23
CA PRO A 168 13.93 -22.33 -4.96
C PRO A 168 13.92 -23.58 -4.08
N ILE A 169 12.89 -23.72 -3.25
CA ILE A 169 12.67 -24.90 -2.41
C ILE A 169 12.29 -26.09 -3.29
N LYS A 170 13.05 -27.17 -3.14
CA LYS A 170 12.89 -28.39 -3.95
C LYS A 170 11.76 -29.29 -3.42
N SER A 171 11.35 -30.28 -4.25
CA SER A 171 10.36 -31.28 -3.88
C SER A 171 10.79 -32.14 -2.68
N ASN A 172 9.84 -32.80 -2.04
CA ASN A 172 10.04 -33.71 -0.90
C ASN A 172 10.65 -33.07 0.36
N LYS A 173 10.55 -31.76 0.54
CA LYS A 173 11.08 -31.07 1.72
C LYS A 173 10.06 -31.00 2.85
N HIS A 174 10.58 -31.07 4.07
CA HIS A 174 9.83 -30.74 5.28
C HIS A 174 10.07 -29.27 5.65
N ILE A 175 9.00 -28.49 5.69
CA ILE A 175 9.06 -27.04 5.81
C ILE A 175 8.43 -26.64 7.14
N LEU A 176 9.10 -25.77 7.90
CA LEU A 176 8.50 -25.09 9.03
C LEU A 176 8.13 -23.67 8.61
N VAL A 177 6.86 -23.30 8.76
CA VAL A 177 6.39 -21.91 8.58
C VAL A 177 6.25 -21.25 9.95
N VAL A 178 6.91 -20.12 10.14
CA VAL A 178 6.98 -19.40 11.42
C VAL A 178 6.40 -18.00 11.28
N GLY A 179 5.56 -17.62 12.25
CA GLY A 179 5.01 -16.27 12.37
C GLY A 179 3.52 -16.17 12.11
N SER A 180 2.82 -15.44 12.97
CA SER A 180 1.36 -15.26 12.94
C SER A 180 0.87 -14.58 11.66
N ALA A 181 1.68 -13.73 11.03
CA ALA A 181 1.34 -13.06 9.76
C ALA A 181 1.09 -14.08 8.63
N SER A 182 1.64 -15.31 8.71
CA SER A 182 1.41 -16.36 7.73
C SER A 182 -0.04 -16.82 7.65
N GLN A 183 -0.77 -16.77 8.77
CA GLN A 183 -2.16 -17.18 8.85
C GLN A 183 -3.15 -16.00 8.86
N ASN A 184 -2.66 -14.78 8.97
CA ASN A 184 -3.49 -13.58 9.03
C ASN A 184 -3.69 -12.98 7.64
N ILE A 185 -4.87 -13.21 7.04
CA ILE A 185 -5.22 -12.68 5.72
C ILE A 185 -5.24 -11.14 5.71
N SER A 186 -5.66 -10.50 6.80
CA SER A 186 -5.66 -9.04 6.90
C SER A 186 -4.27 -8.44 6.68
N SER A 187 -3.20 -9.08 7.21
CA SER A 187 -1.82 -8.60 7.05
C SER A 187 -1.33 -8.58 5.60
N GLN A 188 -1.82 -9.49 4.76
CA GLN A 188 -1.42 -9.56 3.34
C GLN A 188 -2.19 -8.59 2.44
N MET A 189 -3.28 -7.97 2.93
CA MET A 189 -4.16 -7.08 2.14
C MET A 189 -3.73 -5.62 2.17
N GLY A 190 -3.44 -5.07 3.33
CA GLY A 190 -3.08 -3.67 3.50
C GLY A 190 -4.24 -2.75 3.89
N GLY A 191 -3.95 -1.46 4.03
CA GLY A 191 -4.93 -0.43 4.38
C GLY A 191 -6.03 -0.26 3.34
N TRP A 192 -7.17 0.31 3.75
CA TRP A 192 -8.39 0.47 2.95
C TRP A 192 -9.02 -0.84 2.47
N THR A 193 -8.62 -1.97 3.05
CA THR A 193 -9.27 -3.25 2.78
C THR A 193 -10.32 -3.52 3.85
N ILE A 194 -11.59 -3.49 3.49
CA ILE A 194 -12.80 -3.61 4.33
C ILE A 194 -12.88 -2.47 5.35
N THR A 195 -11.88 -2.35 6.23
CA THR A 195 -11.78 -1.25 7.20
C THR A 195 -10.77 -0.21 6.73
N TRP A 196 -10.87 1.02 7.24
CA TRP A 196 -9.98 2.11 6.85
C TRP A 196 -8.49 1.75 7.03
N GLN A 197 -8.11 1.32 8.22
CA GLN A 197 -6.71 0.95 8.48
C GLN A 197 -6.35 -0.46 7.98
N GLY A 198 -7.34 -1.26 7.52
CA GLY A 198 -7.12 -2.66 7.13
C GLY A 198 -6.87 -3.59 8.31
N ARG A 199 -7.09 -3.13 9.54
CA ARG A 199 -6.90 -3.88 10.79
C ARG A 199 -8.23 -4.36 11.36
N GLY A 200 -8.17 -5.40 12.23
CA GLY A 200 -9.34 -5.94 12.92
C GLY A 200 -10.25 -6.79 12.04
N ASN A 201 -9.91 -7.00 10.78
CA ASN A 201 -10.62 -7.93 9.92
C ASN A 201 -10.30 -9.38 10.31
N LEU A 202 -11.29 -10.26 10.23
CA LEU A 202 -11.12 -11.69 10.47
C LEU A 202 -10.86 -12.41 9.12
N ASN A 203 -10.24 -13.59 9.16
CA ASN A 203 -10.06 -14.38 7.94
C ASN A 203 -11.41 -14.73 7.26
N SER A 204 -12.49 -14.87 8.04
CA SER A 204 -13.85 -15.08 7.53
C SER A 204 -14.40 -13.94 6.67
N ASP A 205 -13.84 -12.74 6.79
CA ASP A 205 -14.25 -11.58 6.00
C ASP A 205 -13.69 -11.63 4.55
N PHE A 206 -12.80 -12.59 4.28
CA PHE A 206 -12.16 -12.83 2.99
C PHE A 206 -12.53 -14.20 2.41
N PRO A 207 -13.79 -14.40 1.99
CA PRO A 207 -14.24 -15.70 1.50
C PRO A 207 -13.44 -16.14 0.27
N ASN A 208 -13.07 -17.42 0.22
CA ASN A 208 -12.30 -18.03 -0.86
C ASN A 208 -10.89 -17.46 -1.07
N THR A 209 -10.32 -16.84 -0.05
CA THR A 209 -8.95 -16.35 -0.04
C THR A 209 -8.09 -17.25 0.83
N LEU A 210 -6.91 -17.62 0.33
CA LEU A 210 -5.93 -18.36 1.13
C LEU A 210 -5.07 -17.39 1.93
N SER A 211 -4.68 -17.83 3.14
CA SER A 211 -3.53 -17.24 3.83
C SER A 211 -2.22 -17.66 3.16
N ILE A 212 -1.14 -16.94 3.45
CA ILE A 212 0.20 -17.30 2.94
C ILE A 212 0.59 -18.71 3.40
N TYR A 213 0.24 -19.09 4.64
CA TYR A 213 0.47 -20.44 5.14
C TYR A 213 -0.25 -21.50 4.30
N GLU A 214 -1.54 -21.31 4.04
CA GLU A 214 -2.34 -22.25 3.25
C GLU A 214 -1.82 -22.39 1.81
N ALA A 215 -1.41 -21.28 1.18
CA ALA A 215 -0.82 -21.31 -0.15
C ALA A 215 0.53 -22.07 -0.20
N ILE A 216 1.40 -21.85 0.81
CA ILE A 216 2.65 -22.59 0.97
C ILE A 216 2.36 -24.09 1.20
N GLU A 217 1.41 -24.40 2.08
CA GLU A 217 1.04 -25.79 2.40
C GLU A 217 0.51 -26.52 1.14
N GLN A 218 -0.39 -25.89 0.38
CA GLN A 218 -0.91 -26.46 -0.85
C GLN A 218 0.21 -26.71 -1.88
N LYS A 219 1.09 -25.73 -2.09
CA LYS A 219 2.20 -25.88 -3.04
C LYS A 219 3.18 -26.97 -2.58
N ALA A 220 3.58 -26.98 -1.33
CA ALA A 220 4.48 -28.01 -0.79
C ALA A 220 3.89 -29.40 -0.93
N LYS A 221 2.62 -29.61 -0.57
CA LYS A 221 1.93 -30.90 -0.76
C LYS A 221 1.89 -31.35 -2.23
N SER A 222 1.69 -30.42 -3.17
CA SER A 222 1.66 -30.72 -4.61
C SER A 222 2.99 -31.23 -5.16
N ILE A 223 4.08 -31.00 -4.43
CA ILE A 223 5.45 -31.47 -4.78
C ILE A 223 5.99 -32.47 -3.76
N ASN A 224 5.12 -33.24 -3.10
CA ASN A 224 5.43 -34.27 -2.13
C ASN A 224 6.15 -33.78 -0.87
N GLY A 225 6.07 -32.48 -0.54
CA GLY A 225 6.59 -31.90 0.69
C GLY A 225 5.60 -31.99 1.83
N SER A 226 6.05 -31.61 3.03
CA SER A 226 5.22 -31.47 4.23
C SER A 226 5.47 -30.14 4.92
N VAL A 227 4.44 -29.62 5.58
CA VAL A 227 4.54 -28.31 6.26
C VAL A 227 4.11 -28.45 7.71
N GLU A 228 4.87 -27.86 8.60
CA GLU A 228 4.54 -27.64 10.02
C GLU A 228 4.42 -26.14 10.26
N TYR A 229 3.46 -25.74 11.09
CA TYR A 229 3.31 -24.34 11.52
C TYR A 229 3.78 -24.18 12.96
N SER A 230 4.45 -23.07 13.22
CA SER A 230 4.82 -22.64 14.57
C SER A 230 4.78 -21.12 14.66
N GLU A 231 4.25 -20.59 15.75
CA GLU A 231 4.28 -19.14 15.97
C GLU A 231 5.67 -18.66 16.47
N ASP A 232 6.34 -19.49 17.24
CA ASP A 232 7.57 -19.19 17.99
C ASP A 232 8.84 -19.90 17.47
N GLY A 233 8.72 -20.65 16.35
CA GLY A 233 9.84 -21.37 15.74
C GLY A 233 10.17 -22.72 16.39
N THR A 234 9.34 -23.22 17.33
CA THR A 234 9.47 -24.61 17.82
C THR A 234 9.01 -25.61 16.77
N PHE A 235 9.60 -26.79 16.74
CA PHE A 235 9.25 -27.84 15.77
C PHE A 235 9.34 -29.23 16.40
N LYS A 236 8.51 -30.16 15.89
CA LYS A 236 8.50 -31.56 16.31
C LYS A 236 9.54 -32.39 15.57
N ARG A 237 9.76 -32.05 14.31
CA ARG A 237 10.76 -32.67 13.44
C ARG A 237 11.67 -31.58 12.87
N LYS A 238 12.99 -31.82 12.85
CA LYS A 238 13.93 -30.87 12.25
C LYS A 238 13.52 -30.57 10.80
N PRO A 239 13.22 -29.32 10.46
CA PRO A 239 12.85 -28.93 9.11
C PRO A 239 14.06 -28.92 8.17
N ASP A 240 13.82 -29.15 6.88
CA ASP A 240 14.81 -28.95 5.83
C ASP A 240 15.02 -27.47 5.52
N VAL A 241 13.96 -26.67 5.70
CA VAL A 241 13.96 -25.21 5.49
C VAL A 241 12.91 -24.56 6.37
N VAL A 242 13.19 -23.37 6.87
CA VAL A 242 12.24 -22.54 7.63
C VAL A 242 11.82 -21.36 6.78
N ILE A 243 10.52 -21.05 6.75
CA ILE A 243 9.95 -19.86 6.12
C ILE A 243 9.40 -18.96 7.22
N PHE A 244 10.03 -17.82 7.43
CA PHE A 244 9.56 -16.77 8.33
C PHE A 244 8.62 -15.83 7.58
N VAL A 245 7.40 -15.63 8.10
CA VAL A 245 6.41 -14.70 7.51
C VAL A 245 6.06 -13.63 8.53
N TYR A 246 6.43 -12.40 8.23
CA TYR A 246 6.27 -11.26 9.12
C TYR A 246 6.23 -9.94 8.34
N GLY A 247 5.84 -8.86 8.98
CA GLY A 247 5.80 -7.56 8.33
C GLY A 247 5.17 -6.48 9.18
N GLU A 248 4.85 -5.36 8.54
CA GLU A 248 4.09 -4.28 9.18
C GLU A 248 2.62 -4.68 9.33
N GLU A 249 1.99 -4.17 10.40
CA GLU A 249 0.53 -4.12 10.46
C GLU A 249 0.00 -3.25 9.33
N PRO A 250 -1.17 -3.59 8.75
CA PRO A 250 -1.82 -2.72 7.78
C PRO A 250 -2.04 -1.31 8.30
N TYR A 251 -1.89 -0.32 7.45
CA TYR A 251 -2.14 1.08 7.77
C TYR A 251 -2.63 1.84 6.55
N ALA A 252 -3.30 2.96 6.79
CA ALA A 252 -3.66 3.95 5.80
C ALA A 252 -3.37 5.35 6.32
N GLU A 253 -3.01 6.26 5.41
CA GLU A 253 -2.83 7.69 5.66
C GLU A 253 -1.91 8.00 6.85
N GLY A 254 -2.33 8.88 7.78
CA GLY A 254 -1.53 9.36 8.90
C GLY A 254 -0.95 8.27 9.80
N ASP A 255 -1.61 7.12 9.93
CA ASP A 255 -1.07 5.96 10.65
C ASP A 255 0.22 5.42 10.02
N GLY A 256 0.43 5.70 8.73
CA GLY A 256 1.65 5.36 8.01
C GLY A 256 2.78 6.37 8.17
N ASP A 257 2.52 7.56 8.71
CA ASP A 257 3.51 8.60 8.82
C ASP A 257 4.56 8.28 9.90
N ARG A 258 5.83 8.29 9.52
CA ARG A 258 6.96 7.97 10.39
C ARG A 258 8.12 8.92 10.17
N LYS A 259 8.81 9.30 11.25
CA LYS A 259 10.08 10.05 11.19
C LYS A 259 11.27 9.17 10.85
N ASN A 260 11.20 7.89 11.16
CA ASN A 260 12.21 6.91 10.77
C ASN A 260 11.55 5.69 10.12
N ILE A 261 12.33 4.97 9.33
CA ILE A 261 11.90 3.81 8.56
C ILE A 261 12.47 2.50 9.10
N PHE A 262 12.60 2.40 10.42
CA PHE A 262 13.04 1.21 11.10
C PHE A 262 11.91 0.19 11.18
N PHE A 263 12.15 -1.07 10.81
CA PHE A 263 11.20 -2.14 11.06
C PHE A 263 11.24 -2.61 12.52
N MET A 264 10.09 -2.73 13.13
CA MET A 264 9.97 -3.21 14.51
C MET A 264 9.00 -4.38 14.59
N HIS A 265 9.49 -5.49 15.11
CA HIS A 265 8.61 -6.63 15.41
C HIS A 265 7.64 -6.27 16.54
N HIS A 266 6.35 -6.55 16.35
CA HIS A 266 5.35 -6.47 17.44
C HIS A 266 5.68 -7.41 18.58
N ASN A 267 6.22 -8.59 18.26
CA ASN A 267 6.67 -9.57 19.23
C ASN A 267 8.20 -9.68 19.19
N LYS A 268 8.86 -9.16 20.23
CA LYS A 268 10.32 -9.23 20.36
C LYS A 268 10.87 -10.66 20.41
N SER A 269 10.05 -11.66 20.80
CA SER A 269 10.47 -13.06 20.79
C SER A 269 10.68 -13.63 19.39
N PHE A 270 10.09 -13.01 18.35
CA PHE A 270 10.20 -13.48 16.98
C PHE A 270 11.65 -13.42 16.47
N ILE A 271 12.36 -12.32 16.71
CA ILE A 271 13.76 -12.21 16.31
C ILE A 271 14.65 -13.24 17.04
N ASN A 272 14.33 -13.60 18.28
CA ASN A 272 15.02 -14.66 19.01
C ASN A 272 14.76 -16.04 18.35
N SER A 273 13.61 -16.26 17.78
CA SER A 273 13.30 -17.48 17.03
C SER A 273 14.11 -17.56 15.76
N MET A 274 14.24 -16.45 15.03
CA MET A 274 15.13 -16.36 13.86
C MET A 274 16.59 -16.67 14.24
N GLN A 275 17.08 -16.08 15.33
CA GLN A 275 18.44 -16.34 15.81
C GLN A 275 18.65 -17.81 16.16
N LYS A 276 17.73 -18.44 16.89
CA LYS A 276 17.82 -19.88 17.25
C LYS A 276 17.87 -20.80 16.04
N ILE A 277 17.09 -20.48 14.99
CA ILE A 277 17.09 -21.26 13.74
C ILE A 277 18.42 -21.07 12.98
N ASN A 278 18.89 -19.84 12.92
CA ASN A 278 20.19 -19.51 12.31
C ASN A 278 21.35 -20.24 13.04
N ASP A 279 21.38 -20.20 14.37
CA ASP A 279 22.39 -20.88 15.21
C ASP A 279 22.42 -22.42 15.02
N GLN A 280 21.29 -23.01 14.62
CA GLN A 280 21.19 -24.43 14.30
C GLN A 280 21.62 -24.78 12.87
N GLY A 281 22.00 -23.79 12.08
CA GLY A 281 22.38 -23.94 10.68
C GLY A 281 21.24 -24.50 9.81
N ILE A 282 19.99 -24.17 10.13
CA ILE A 282 18.84 -24.58 9.32
C ILE A 282 18.60 -23.50 8.25
N PRO A 283 18.59 -23.87 6.96
CA PRO A 283 18.32 -22.91 5.88
C PRO A 283 17.02 -22.16 6.11
N SER A 284 17.03 -20.84 5.91
CA SER A 284 15.88 -20.01 6.21
C SER A 284 15.57 -18.98 5.13
N VAL A 285 14.28 -18.72 4.94
CA VAL A 285 13.71 -17.78 4.00
C VAL A 285 12.82 -16.79 4.74
N SER A 286 13.07 -15.49 4.61
CA SER A 286 12.17 -14.44 5.06
C SER A 286 11.21 -14.04 3.95
N LEU A 287 9.91 -14.06 4.23
CA LEU A 287 8.84 -13.49 3.43
C LEU A 287 8.32 -12.25 4.16
N PHE A 288 8.74 -11.08 3.70
CA PHE A 288 8.50 -9.82 4.37
C PHE A 288 7.32 -9.06 3.75
N ILE A 289 6.33 -8.69 4.57
CA ILE A 289 5.13 -7.97 4.17
C ILE A 289 5.27 -6.51 4.61
N SER A 290 5.27 -5.59 3.66
CA SER A 290 5.26 -4.16 3.96
C SER A 290 4.78 -3.33 2.77
N GLY A 291 4.18 -2.16 3.05
CA GLY A 291 3.79 -1.20 2.02
C GLY A 291 4.94 -0.30 1.54
N ARG A 292 6.13 -0.45 2.12
CA ARG A 292 7.31 0.42 1.88
C ARG A 292 8.62 -0.31 2.15
N PRO A 293 9.77 0.18 1.62
CA PRO A 293 11.08 -0.24 2.07
C PRO A 293 11.33 0.17 3.54
N LEU A 294 11.91 -0.73 4.32
CA LEU A 294 12.23 -0.52 5.73
C LEU A 294 13.63 -1.04 6.05
N VAL A 295 14.26 -0.51 7.07
CA VAL A 295 15.54 -1.06 7.57
C VAL A 295 15.27 -2.37 8.29
N VAL A 296 15.74 -3.46 7.69
CA VAL A 296 15.58 -4.87 8.13
C VAL A 296 16.94 -5.59 8.14
N ASN A 297 18.03 -4.87 8.46
CA ASN A 297 19.39 -5.40 8.36
C ASN A 297 19.58 -6.63 9.25
N GLN A 298 19.00 -6.65 10.44
CA GLN A 298 19.05 -7.79 11.36
C GLN A 298 18.34 -9.01 10.78
N GLU A 299 17.16 -8.83 10.23
CA GLU A 299 16.35 -9.87 9.60
C GLU A 299 17.05 -10.42 8.33
N LEU A 300 17.67 -9.53 7.56
CA LEU A 300 18.51 -9.90 6.41
C LEU A 300 19.73 -10.74 6.86
N ASN A 301 20.39 -10.37 7.96
CA ASN A 301 21.53 -11.13 8.49
C ASN A 301 21.13 -12.55 8.94
N LEU A 302 19.94 -12.69 9.52
CA LEU A 302 19.43 -13.92 10.10
C LEU A 302 18.74 -14.87 9.08
N SER A 303 18.65 -14.46 7.81
CA SER A 303 18.01 -15.26 6.76
C SER A 303 18.99 -15.57 5.63
N ASP A 304 18.93 -16.79 5.07
CA ASP A 304 19.69 -17.15 3.87
C ASP A 304 19.08 -16.55 2.60
N ALA A 305 17.74 -16.50 2.52
CA ALA A 305 17.03 -15.81 1.46
C ALA A 305 16.03 -14.80 2.04
N PHE A 306 15.83 -13.69 1.31
CA PHE A 306 14.91 -12.63 1.71
C PHE A 306 14.08 -12.17 0.52
N VAL A 307 12.76 -12.29 0.64
CA VAL A 307 11.79 -11.91 -0.38
C VAL A 307 10.89 -10.79 0.16
N GLN A 308 10.90 -9.65 -0.51
CA GLN A 308 9.92 -8.59 -0.29
C GLN A 308 8.62 -8.95 -1.00
N LEU A 309 7.55 -9.16 -0.23
CA LEU A 309 6.24 -9.53 -0.76
C LEU A 309 5.39 -8.32 -1.17
N TRP A 310 5.70 -7.14 -0.63
CA TRP A 310 4.80 -5.99 -0.61
C TRP A 310 3.48 -6.37 0.07
N LEU A 311 2.34 -6.10 -0.57
CA LEU A 311 1.00 -6.47 -0.13
C LEU A 311 0.38 -7.38 -1.19
N PRO A 312 0.57 -8.72 -1.10
CA PRO A 312 0.21 -9.65 -2.18
C PRO A 312 -1.29 -9.81 -2.39
N GLY A 313 -2.13 -9.33 -1.46
CA GLY A 313 -3.59 -9.38 -1.63
C GLY A 313 -4.16 -10.79 -1.55
N THR A 314 -5.15 -11.09 -2.40
CA THR A 314 -5.91 -12.36 -2.37
C THR A 314 -5.27 -13.51 -3.17
N ALA A 315 -4.24 -13.25 -3.99
CA ALA A 315 -3.68 -14.25 -4.91
C ALA A 315 -2.30 -14.76 -4.46
N VAL A 316 -2.18 -15.06 -3.17
CA VAL A 316 -0.91 -15.46 -2.51
C VAL A 316 -0.31 -16.77 -3.03
N GLU A 317 -1.06 -17.57 -3.79
CA GLU A 317 -0.53 -18.73 -4.49
C GLU A 317 0.62 -18.36 -5.45
N GLY A 318 0.61 -17.12 -5.97
CA GLY A 318 1.70 -16.58 -6.79
C GLY A 318 3.06 -16.58 -6.07
N ILE A 319 3.09 -16.49 -4.74
CA ILE A 319 4.31 -16.62 -3.93
C ILE A 319 4.85 -18.04 -4.08
N GLY A 320 4.01 -19.05 -3.87
CA GLY A 320 4.38 -20.45 -4.01
C GLY A 320 4.88 -20.81 -5.41
N ASP A 321 4.32 -20.18 -6.45
CA ASP A 321 4.76 -20.43 -7.83
C ASP A 321 6.23 -20.06 -8.06
N VAL A 322 6.72 -19.03 -7.36
CA VAL A 322 8.07 -18.51 -7.57
C VAL A 322 9.07 -19.12 -6.60
N ILE A 323 8.71 -19.32 -5.32
CA ILE A 323 9.66 -19.80 -4.30
C ILE A 323 9.87 -21.32 -4.29
N PHE A 324 9.06 -22.09 -5.05
CA PHE A 324 9.20 -23.55 -5.15
C PHE A 324 9.51 -24.01 -6.58
N THR A 325 10.14 -25.16 -6.68
CA THR A 325 10.19 -25.93 -7.94
C THR A 325 8.88 -26.69 -8.17
N ASN A 326 8.74 -27.34 -9.32
CA ASN A 326 7.75 -28.40 -9.51
C ASN A 326 8.22 -29.73 -8.90
N VAL A 327 7.40 -30.79 -9.04
CA VAL A 327 7.69 -32.13 -8.52
C VAL A 327 8.98 -32.74 -9.09
N ASP A 328 9.36 -32.38 -10.31
CA ASP A 328 10.58 -32.82 -10.98
C ASP A 328 11.80 -31.93 -10.65
N ASN A 329 11.69 -31.04 -9.69
CA ASN A 329 12.70 -30.05 -9.33
C ASN A 329 13.06 -29.06 -10.45
N LYS A 330 12.15 -28.80 -11.38
CA LYS A 330 12.31 -27.80 -12.42
C LYS A 330 11.67 -26.48 -11.99
N LEU A 331 12.32 -25.39 -12.32
CA LEU A 331 11.81 -24.05 -12.12
C LEU A 331 10.67 -23.78 -13.11
N GLU A 332 9.51 -23.34 -12.64
CA GLU A 332 8.37 -22.94 -13.47
C GLU A 332 8.31 -21.41 -13.63
N HIS A 333 8.64 -20.67 -12.58
CA HIS A 333 8.67 -19.21 -12.59
C HIS A 333 9.92 -18.70 -11.87
N ASP A 334 10.56 -17.69 -12.47
CA ASP A 334 11.71 -16.99 -11.88
C ASP A 334 11.25 -15.67 -11.26
N PHE A 335 12.07 -15.08 -10.38
CA PHE A 335 11.87 -13.74 -9.92
C PHE A 335 12.16 -12.73 -11.05
N VAL A 336 11.20 -11.88 -11.33
CA VAL A 336 11.31 -10.78 -12.31
C VAL A 336 11.03 -9.42 -11.68
N GLY A 337 10.47 -9.42 -10.47
CA GLY A 337 10.16 -8.20 -9.71
C GLY A 337 11.41 -7.40 -9.38
N LYS A 338 11.28 -6.07 -9.47
CA LYS A 338 12.35 -5.12 -9.19
C LYS A 338 11.85 -4.07 -8.20
N LEU A 339 12.75 -3.57 -7.36
CA LEU A 339 12.42 -2.49 -6.44
C LEU A 339 11.96 -1.24 -7.20
N SER A 340 10.74 -0.79 -6.94
CA SER A 340 10.20 0.48 -7.42
C SER A 340 10.61 1.68 -6.58
N TYR A 341 11.30 1.42 -5.45
CA TYR A 341 11.92 2.41 -4.55
C TYR A 341 13.29 1.91 -4.14
N SER A 342 14.20 2.84 -3.82
CA SER A 342 15.50 2.48 -3.26
C SER A 342 15.32 1.91 -1.85
N TRP A 343 16.06 0.86 -1.50
CA TRP A 343 16.00 0.27 -0.16
C TRP A 343 16.98 0.97 0.78
N PRO A 344 16.54 1.47 1.93
CA PRO A 344 17.40 2.25 2.84
C PRO A 344 18.45 1.36 3.53
N LYS A 345 19.61 1.92 3.74
CA LYS A 345 20.70 1.37 4.54
C LYS A 345 20.54 1.71 6.02
N LEU A 346 20.06 2.92 6.30
CA LEU A 346 19.93 3.51 7.63
C LEU A 346 18.51 4.00 7.88
N SER A 347 18.08 3.95 9.12
CA SER A 347 16.72 4.33 9.54
C SER A 347 16.40 5.83 9.34
N THR A 348 17.41 6.65 9.19
CA THR A 348 17.32 8.09 8.94
C THR A 348 17.21 8.44 7.44
N GLN A 349 17.31 7.47 6.56
CA GLN A 349 17.24 7.68 5.09
C GLN A 349 15.80 7.66 4.57
N ALA A 350 14.87 8.40 5.20
CA ALA A 350 13.52 8.56 4.68
C ALA A 350 13.49 9.25 3.31
N ASP A 351 14.37 10.22 3.10
CA ASP A 351 14.60 10.92 1.84
C ASP A 351 15.74 10.25 1.08
N LEU A 352 15.44 9.18 0.35
CA LEU A 352 16.41 8.43 -0.45
C LEU A 352 15.91 8.30 -1.88
N ASN A 353 16.20 9.29 -2.71
CA ASN A 353 15.72 9.31 -4.08
C ASN A 353 16.82 8.96 -5.08
N PHE A 354 16.47 8.13 -6.06
CA PHE A 354 17.35 7.83 -7.19
C PHE A 354 17.81 9.13 -7.88
N ARG A 355 19.12 9.28 -8.07
CA ARG A 355 19.82 10.45 -8.64
C ARG A 355 20.01 11.64 -7.68
N ASP A 356 19.74 11.52 -6.40
CA ASP A 356 20.17 12.53 -5.43
C ASP A 356 21.71 12.52 -5.30
N ASN A 357 22.30 13.68 -4.96
CA ASN A 357 23.76 13.80 -4.84
C ASN A 357 24.38 12.89 -3.77
N ASN A 358 23.61 12.56 -2.72
CA ASN A 358 24.03 11.70 -1.60
C ASN A 358 23.33 10.33 -1.66
N TYR A 359 23.15 9.77 -2.87
CA TYR A 359 22.48 8.50 -3.08
C TYR A 359 23.35 7.33 -2.60
N ASP A 360 23.04 6.78 -1.43
CA ASP A 360 23.74 5.63 -0.82
C ASP A 360 22.72 4.63 -0.23
N PRO A 361 21.98 3.90 -1.06
CA PRO A 361 21.00 2.88 -0.63
C PRO A 361 21.68 1.58 -0.20
N LEU A 362 20.95 0.73 0.54
CA LEU A 362 21.34 -0.67 0.72
C LEU A 362 21.15 -1.45 -0.59
N PHE A 363 19.98 -1.29 -1.22
CA PHE A 363 19.69 -1.79 -2.57
C PHE A 363 19.18 -0.64 -3.43
N GLU A 364 19.72 -0.52 -4.64
CA GLU A 364 19.37 0.56 -5.56
C GLU A 364 17.95 0.43 -6.11
N TYR A 365 17.41 1.54 -6.60
CA TYR A 365 16.21 1.52 -7.43
C TYR A 365 16.40 0.54 -8.60
N GLY A 366 15.43 -0.33 -8.82
CA GLY A 366 15.49 -1.36 -9.86
C GLY A 366 16.24 -2.63 -9.46
N TYR A 367 16.77 -2.72 -8.22
CA TYR A 367 17.38 -3.94 -7.71
C TYR A 367 16.35 -5.06 -7.54
N GLY A 368 16.81 -6.29 -7.71
CA GLY A 368 16.07 -7.53 -7.52
C GLY A 368 16.83 -8.66 -8.21
N LEU A 369 17.00 -9.77 -7.51
CA LEU A 369 17.71 -10.94 -8.01
C LEU A 369 16.74 -11.86 -8.77
N SER A 370 17.30 -12.68 -9.64
CA SER A 370 16.72 -13.86 -10.25
C SER A 370 17.47 -15.11 -9.81
N TYR A 371 17.00 -16.29 -10.14
CA TYR A 371 17.72 -17.53 -9.84
C TYR A 371 19.00 -17.74 -10.66
N LYS A 372 19.25 -16.86 -11.63
CA LYS A 372 20.51 -16.87 -12.44
C LYS A 372 21.61 -16.05 -11.81
N ASP A 373 21.25 -15.19 -10.83
CA ASP A 373 22.19 -14.31 -10.17
C ASP A 373 22.88 -15.06 -9.03
N ASP A 374 24.22 -15.03 -9.01
CA ASP A 374 25.06 -15.61 -7.95
C ASP A 374 25.71 -14.46 -7.16
N ILE A 375 24.85 -13.73 -6.45
CA ILE A 375 25.28 -12.57 -5.63
C ILE A 375 25.16 -12.94 -4.15
N PHE A 376 26.30 -12.93 -3.46
CA PHE A 376 26.38 -13.12 -2.02
C PHE A 376 26.22 -11.79 -1.28
N ILE A 377 25.22 -11.69 -0.42
CA ILE A 377 25.00 -10.54 0.46
C ILE A 377 25.72 -10.84 1.78
N ALA A 378 26.78 -10.08 2.06
CA ALA A 378 27.54 -10.19 3.30
C ALA A 378 26.73 -9.66 4.49
N SER A 379 27.22 -9.93 5.71
CA SER A 379 26.61 -9.40 6.94
C SER A 379 26.57 -7.88 6.90
N LEU A 380 25.42 -7.34 7.21
CA LEU A 380 25.11 -5.91 7.22
C LEU A 380 25.33 -5.32 8.61
N LEU A 381 25.69 -4.06 8.65
CA LEU A 381 25.74 -3.31 9.91
C LEU A 381 24.33 -3.19 10.48
N GLU A 382 24.15 -3.60 11.73
CA GLU A 382 22.88 -3.46 12.45
C GLU A 382 22.90 -2.15 13.26
N GLU A 383 21.85 -1.34 13.10
CA GLU A 383 21.67 -0.14 13.92
C GLU A 383 21.12 -0.52 15.29
N ASP A 384 21.57 0.19 16.34
CA ASP A 384 20.99 0.05 17.69
C ASP A 384 19.55 0.61 17.70
N LYS A 385 18.59 -0.31 17.83
CA LYS A 385 17.16 0.01 17.89
C LYS A 385 16.78 0.77 19.17
N SER A 386 17.51 0.57 20.27
CA SER A 386 17.15 1.13 21.57
C SER A 386 17.31 2.65 21.64
N SER A 387 18.30 3.21 20.95
CA SER A 387 18.58 4.65 20.92
C SER A 387 17.63 5.47 20.04
N LYS A 388 16.78 4.80 19.23
CA LYS A 388 15.92 5.44 18.21
C LYS A 388 14.43 5.30 18.48
N LEU A 389 14.03 4.56 19.51
CA LEU A 389 12.63 4.38 19.91
C LEU A 389 11.98 5.70 20.35
N ASP A 390 12.74 6.59 21.02
CA ASP A 390 12.26 7.88 21.48
C ASP A 390 12.03 8.91 20.35
N GLU A 391 12.56 8.64 19.15
CA GLU A 391 12.37 9.47 17.97
C GLU A 391 11.12 9.09 17.15
N ILE A 392 10.44 8.01 17.49
CA ILE A 392 9.17 7.61 16.86
C ILE A 392 8.04 8.46 17.43
N THR A 393 7.97 9.70 17.01
CA THR A 393 6.76 10.49 17.20
C THR A 393 5.80 10.14 16.08
N ILE A 394 4.76 9.36 16.37
CA ILE A 394 3.63 9.22 15.48
C ILE A 394 3.02 10.61 15.32
N PHE A 395 3.09 11.19 14.14
CA PHE A 395 2.29 12.35 13.81
C PHE A 395 0.84 11.88 13.69
N VAL A 396 0.16 11.78 14.82
CA VAL A 396 -1.29 11.83 14.81
C VAL A 396 -1.61 13.28 14.45
N GLY A 397 -1.78 13.53 13.18
CA GLY A 397 -2.30 14.81 12.76
C GLY A 397 -3.61 15.02 13.53
N SER A 398 -3.73 16.15 14.23
CA SER A 398 -4.89 16.56 15.03
C SER A 398 -6.19 16.73 14.20
N ALA A 399 -6.30 16.09 13.05
CA ALA A 399 -7.39 16.21 12.10
C ALA A 399 -8.45 15.09 12.21
N TYR A 400 -8.19 14.04 12.99
CA TYR A 400 -9.16 12.95 13.11
C TYR A 400 -9.61 12.80 14.56
N PRO A 401 -10.91 12.99 14.86
CA PRO A 401 -11.47 12.58 16.13
C PRO A 401 -11.30 11.06 16.25
N SER A 402 -10.77 10.62 17.37
CA SER A 402 -10.82 9.21 17.77
C SER A 402 -12.29 8.79 17.82
N TYR A 403 -12.72 7.96 16.88
CA TYR A 403 -13.96 7.24 17.02
C TYR A 403 -13.73 6.14 18.07
N GLY A 404 -14.30 6.36 19.26
CA GLY A 404 -14.48 5.34 20.30
C GLY A 404 -15.63 4.41 19.93
#